data_aa971fb38fcb156256760b340ccdaffe
#
_entry.id   aa971fb38fcb156256760b340ccdaffe
#
_cell.length_a   1.000
_cell.length_b   1.000
_cell.length_c   1.000
_cell.angle_alpha   90.00
_cell.angle_beta   90.00
_cell.angle_gamma   90.00
#
_symmetry.space_group_name_H-M   'P 1'
#
loop_
_entity.id
_entity.type
_entity.pdbx_description
1 polymer ?
#
loop_
_entity_poly.entity_id
_entity_poly.type
_entity_poly.pdbx_seq_one_letter_code
_entity_poly.pdbx_strand_id
1 'polypeptide(L)'
;MIRDHDRSEWFGASDTATIMGSWGTKTFRRFWLQKLGLNRDHFTNLEMETGTAYEHRILQFIGIKRMDRQIRKYGLRLRVNLDGEDAEEISEVKTHKSAAFKVSRAYWMQAQVEMYATGKRLRIVAYRLEPEDYENWFREIDPDRLSYHPVKYDPEWIEYEYLPRLRYLARCLRKGVMPVDGAYIRAG
;
A
#
# COMPACT_ATOMS: atom_id res chain seq x y z
N MET A 1 3.10 16.21 1.14
CA MET A 1 2.13 15.75 0.11
C MET A 1 2.91 15.19 -1.08
N ILE A 2 2.67 13.91 -1.39
CA ILE A 2 3.31 13.23 -2.53
C ILE A 2 2.76 13.85 -3.82
N ARG A 3 3.64 14.47 -4.62
CA ARG A 3 3.24 15.20 -5.84
C ARG A 3 3.12 14.29 -7.07
N ASP A 4 3.76 13.13 -7.04
CA ASP A 4 3.81 12.18 -8.17
C ASP A 4 2.77 11.08 -7.96
N HIS A 5 1.58 11.29 -8.52
CA HIS A 5 0.47 10.34 -8.52
C HIS A 5 0.51 9.37 -9.70
N ASP A 6 1.47 9.53 -10.62
CA ASP A 6 1.63 8.58 -11.72
C ASP A 6 2.11 7.23 -11.18
N ARG A 7 1.27 6.22 -11.34
CA ARG A 7 1.54 4.83 -10.91
C ARG A 7 2.19 3.99 -12.00
N SER A 8 2.43 4.56 -13.19
CA SER A 8 3.14 3.86 -14.25
C SER A 8 4.60 3.60 -13.87
N GLU A 9 5.20 2.60 -14.48
CA GLU A 9 6.59 2.19 -14.30
C GLU A 9 7.03 1.76 -12.89
N TRP A 10 6.16 1.85 -11.89
CA TRP A 10 6.47 1.51 -10.51
C TRP A 10 5.42 0.60 -9.86
N PHE A 11 5.88 -0.35 -9.06
CA PHE A 11 5.05 -1.14 -8.16
C PHE A 11 5.01 -0.47 -6.79
N GLY A 12 3.81 -0.29 -6.23
CA GLY A 12 3.61 0.24 -4.88
C GLY A 12 3.47 -0.88 -3.84
N ALA A 13 3.60 -0.58 -2.56
CA ALA A 13 3.29 -1.52 -1.49
C ALA A 13 1.81 -1.95 -1.53
N SER A 14 0.90 -1.04 -1.85
CA SER A 14 -0.54 -1.34 -2.03
C SER A 14 -0.84 -2.26 -3.23
N ASP A 15 0.09 -2.43 -4.18
CA ASP A 15 -0.09 -3.33 -5.32
C ASP A 15 0.20 -4.79 -4.96
N THR A 16 0.72 -5.07 -3.77
CA THR A 16 1.23 -6.37 -3.37
C THR A 16 0.19 -7.48 -3.49
N ALA A 17 -1.07 -7.22 -3.11
CA ALA A 17 -2.15 -8.21 -3.26
C ALA A 17 -2.37 -8.62 -4.73
N THR A 18 -2.25 -7.67 -5.66
CA THR A 18 -2.35 -7.95 -7.10
C THR A 18 -1.12 -8.71 -7.62
N ILE A 19 0.09 -8.36 -7.15
CA ILE A 19 1.34 -9.04 -7.49
C ILE A 19 1.32 -10.50 -7.02
N MET A 20 0.77 -10.75 -5.83
CA MET A 20 0.67 -12.08 -5.22
C MET A 20 -0.52 -12.92 -5.74
N GLY A 21 -1.46 -12.29 -6.42
CA GLY A 21 -2.63 -12.94 -7.01
C GLY A 21 -2.31 -13.69 -8.32
N SER A 22 -3.35 -14.18 -8.99
CA SER A 22 -3.24 -14.79 -10.32
C SER A 22 -3.13 -13.73 -11.42
N TRP A 23 -2.14 -13.91 -12.30
CA TRP A 23 -1.87 -12.96 -13.41
C TRP A 23 -2.70 -13.24 -14.68
N GLY A 24 -3.41 -14.36 -14.72
CA GLY A 24 -4.34 -14.69 -15.82
C GLY A 24 -5.67 -13.92 -15.79
N THR A 25 -5.91 -13.07 -14.80
CA THR A 25 -7.18 -12.38 -14.60
C THR A 25 -7.30 -11.07 -15.38
N LYS A 26 -8.55 -10.65 -15.66
CA LYS A 26 -8.83 -9.32 -16.24
C LYS A 26 -8.34 -8.19 -15.34
N THR A 27 -8.44 -8.36 -14.01
CA THR A 27 -7.96 -7.40 -13.01
C THR A 27 -6.46 -7.20 -13.12
N PHE A 28 -5.69 -8.29 -13.19
CA PHE A 28 -4.24 -8.19 -13.36
C PHE A 28 -3.87 -7.57 -14.72
N ARG A 29 -4.57 -7.92 -15.81
CA ARG A 29 -4.33 -7.31 -17.11
C ARG A 29 -4.53 -5.78 -17.08
N ARG A 30 -5.61 -5.30 -16.45
CA ARG A 30 -5.86 -3.86 -16.28
C ARG A 30 -4.75 -3.18 -15.46
N PHE A 31 -4.37 -3.78 -14.34
CA PHE A 31 -3.25 -3.35 -13.50
C PHE A 31 -1.96 -3.27 -14.33
N TRP A 32 -1.65 -4.28 -15.15
CA TRP A 32 -0.43 -4.30 -15.96
C TRP A 32 -0.41 -3.19 -17.00
N LEU A 33 -1.52 -2.96 -17.69
CA LEU A 33 -1.66 -1.84 -18.65
C LEU A 33 -1.46 -0.49 -17.95
N GLN A 34 -1.91 -0.33 -16.71
CA GLN A 34 -1.64 0.87 -15.92
C GLN A 34 -0.13 1.01 -15.63
N LYS A 35 0.56 -0.08 -15.28
CA LYS A 35 2.02 -0.06 -15.06
C LYS A 35 2.81 0.28 -16.33
N LEU A 36 2.32 -0.11 -17.48
CA LEU A 36 2.88 0.27 -18.79
C LEU A 36 2.53 1.71 -19.23
N GLY A 37 1.73 2.45 -18.45
CA GLY A 37 1.26 3.79 -18.82
C GLY A 37 0.21 3.81 -19.95
N LEU A 38 -0.34 2.64 -20.31
CA LEU A 38 -1.33 2.47 -21.37
C LEU A 38 -2.79 2.64 -20.90
N ASN A 39 -3.01 2.63 -19.59
CA ASN A 39 -4.31 2.91 -18.99
C ASN A 39 -4.12 3.93 -17.86
N ARG A 40 -4.83 5.05 -17.94
CA ARG A 40 -4.78 6.15 -16.96
C ARG A 40 -6.07 6.30 -16.16
N ASP A 41 -6.93 5.28 -16.13
CA ASP A 41 -8.15 5.33 -15.34
C ASP A 41 -7.81 5.50 -13.86
N HIS A 42 -8.19 6.62 -13.30
CA HIS A 42 -8.18 6.90 -11.86
C HIS A 42 -9.60 6.70 -11.35
N PHE A 43 -9.79 5.64 -10.58
CA PHE A 43 -11.06 5.44 -9.88
C PHE A 43 -10.91 6.01 -8.46
N THR A 44 -11.76 6.96 -8.12
CA THR A 44 -11.95 7.46 -6.76
C THR A 44 -13.40 7.30 -6.36
N ASN A 45 -13.66 7.13 -5.09
CA ASN A 45 -15.00 7.15 -4.51
C ASN A 45 -14.97 7.94 -3.19
N LEU A 46 -16.14 8.26 -2.67
CA LEU A 46 -16.28 9.04 -1.44
C LEU A 46 -15.53 8.42 -0.25
N GLU A 47 -15.47 7.09 -0.16
CA GLU A 47 -14.74 6.39 0.90
C GLU A 47 -13.23 6.62 0.82
N MET A 48 -12.66 6.58 -0.39
CA MET A 48 -11.24 6.86 -0.62
C MET A 48 -10.91 8.32 -0.32
N GLU A 49 -11.76 9.25 -0.76
CA GLU A 49 -11.58 10.69 -0.53
C GLU A 49 -11.66 11.01 0.96
N THR A 50 -12.66 10.48 1.67
CA THR A 50 -12.80 10.62 3.12
C THR A 50 -11.58 10.02 3.83
N GLY A 51 -11.15 8.81 3.46
CA GLY A 51 -9.96 8.18 4.01
C GLY A 51 -8.72 9.06 3.87
N THR A 52 -8.49 9.62 2.69
CA THR A 52 -7.36 10.53 2.44
C THR A 52 -7.46 11.82 3.26
N ALA A 53 -8.67 12.39 3.42
CA ALA A 53 -8.88 13.59 4.23
C ALA A 53 -8.58 13.35 5.71
N TYR A 54 -8.87 12.16 6.23
CA TYR A 54 -8.62 11.79 7.63
C TYR A 54 -7.17 11.36 7.90
N GLU A 55 -6.45 10.81 6.94
CA GLU A 55 -5.11 10.24 7.09
C GLU A 55 -4.13 11.17 7.81
N HIS A 56 -3.88 12.35 7.26
CA HIS A 56 -2.95 13.31 7.88
C HIS A 56 -3.43 13.83 9.25
N ARG A 57 -4.73 13.98 9.44
CA ARG A 57 -5.31 14.43 10.71
C ARG A 57 -5.13 13.37 11.79
N ILE A 58 -5.33 12.10 11.46
CA ILE A 58 -5.06 10.97 12.37
C ILE A 58 -3.58 10.94 12.74
N LEU A 59 -2.68 11.05 11.76
CA LEU A 59 -1.25 11.07 12.00
C LEU A 59 -0.82 12.23 12.90
N GLN A 60 -1.35 13.43 12.67
CA GLN A 60 -1.10 14.60 13.53
C GLN A 60 -1.63 14.38 14.94
N PHE A 61 -2.84 13.84 15.09
CA PHE A 61 -3.45 13.56 16.38
C PHE A 61 -2.62 12.58 17.23
N ILE A 62 -2.04 11.55 16.62
CA ILE A 62 -1.14 10.60 17.31
C ILE A 62 0.31 11.06 17.39
N GLY A 63 0.61 12.32 17.01
CA GLY A 63 1.91 12.95 17.18
C GLY A 63 2.97 12.61 16.12
N ILE A 64 2.58 11.99 14.99
CA ILE A 64 3.50 11.72 13.89
C ILE A 64 3.80 13.01 13.11
N LYS A 65 5.07 13.34 12.99
CA LYS A 65 5.54 14.56 12.32
C LYS A 65 6.08 14.33 10.90
N ARG A 66 6.56 13.13 10.61
CA ARG A 66 7.12 12.79 9.29
C ARG A 66 6.07 12.01 8.50
N MET A 67 5.51 12.64 7.48
CA MET A 67 4.44 12.11 6.64
C MET A 67 4.86 12.12 5.17
N ASP A 68 4.17 11.34 4.33
CA ASP A 68 4.31 11.35 2.87
C ASP A 68 5.73 11.03 2.37
N ARG A 69 6.49 10.21 3.09
CA ARG A 69 7.81 9.82 2.61
C ARG A 69 7.71 8.79 1.51
N GLN A 70 8.42 9.05 0.41
CA GLN A 70 8.54 8.11 -0.70
C GLN A 70 9.92 7.45 -0.71
N ILE A 71 9.95 6.11 -0.85
CA ILE A 71 11.15 5.31 -0.96
C ILE A 71 11.16 4.60 -2.31
N ARG A 72 12.28 4.63 -3.03
CA ARG A 72 12.43 3.98 -4.33
C ARG A 72 13.56 2.95 -4.31
N LYS A 73 13.24 1.71 -4.72
CA LYS A 73 14.21 0.65 -4.99
C LYS A 73 14.25 0.39 -6.51
N TYR A 74 15.13 1.11 -7.19
CA TYR A 74 15.16 1.19 -8.66
C TYR A 74 15.31 -0.16 -9.36
N GLY A 75 16.17 -1.06 -8.85
CA GLY A 75 16.38 -2.40 -9.41
C GLY A 75 15.10 -3.26 -9.41
N LEU A 76 14.21 -3.02 -8.46
CA LEU A 76 12.93 -3.72 -8.31
C LEU A 76 11.74 -2.96 -8.92
N ARG A 77 11.93 -1.75 -9.42
CA ARG A 77 10.84 -0.85 -9.79
C ARG A 77 9.81 -0.70 -8.66
N LEU A 78 10.28 -0.75 -7.42
CA LEU A 78 9.43 -0.62 -6.23
C LEU A 78 9.46 0.83 -5.73
N ARG A 79 8.29 1.43 -5.57
CA ARG A 79 8.07 2.76 -5.02
C ARG A 79 7.05 2.67 -3.88
N VAL A 80 7.53 2.84 -2.67
CA VAL A 80 6.72 2.78 -1.45
C VAL A 80 6.46 4.20 -0.97
N ASN A 81 5.20 4.52 -0.75
CA ASN A 81 4.77 5.74 -0.10
C ASN A 81 4.33 5.38 1.31
N LEU A 82 4.86 6.04 2.31
CA LEU A 82 4.51 5.85 3.72
C LEU A 82 3.56 6.97 4.14
N ASP A 83 2.47 6.62 4.82
CA ASP A 83 1.55 7.60 5.37
C ASP A 83 2.27 8.41 6.46
N GLY A 84 2.86 7.75 7.46
CA GLY A 84 3.61 8.38 8.51
C GLY A 84 4.70 7.49 9.11
N GLU A 85 5.72 8.11 9.68
CA GLU A 85 6.80 7.38 10.38
C GLU A 85 7.42 8.21 11.50
N ASP A 86 7.97 7.53 12.48
CA ASP A 86 8.96 8.08 13.41
C ASP A 86 10.36 7.47 13.16
N ALA A 87 11.27 7.53 14.16
CA ALA A 87 12.61 7.00 14.02
C ALA A 87 12.64 5.47 13.80
N GLU A 88 11.72 4.71 14.42
CA GLU A 88 11.75 3.26 14.50
C GLU A 88 10.55 2.56 13.87
N GLU A 89 9.42 3.27 13.71
CA GLU A 89 8.15 2.65 13.35
C GLU A 89 7.42 3.43 12.25
N ILE A 90 6.72 2.68 11.40
CA ILE A 90 5.78 3.19 10.39
C ILE A 90 4.38 3.15 11.00
N SER A 91 3.60 4.20 10.78
CA SER A 91 2.17 4.26 11.05
C SER A 91 1.41 4.31 9.73
N GLU A 92 0.84 3.17 9.35
CA GLU A 92 -0.01 3.02 8.17
C GLU A 92 -1.47 3.23 8.57
N VAL A 93 -2.14 4.21 8.00
CA VAL A 93 -3.51 4.58 8.37
C VAL A 93 -4.52 3.81 7.55
N LYS A 94 -5.54 3.26 8.20
CA LYS A 94 -6.69 2.61 7.54
C LYS A 94 -7.99 3.10 8.15
N THR A 95 -8.88 3.62 7.32
CA THR A 95 -10.25 3.95 7.74
C THR A 95 -11.19 2.77 7.45
N HIS A 96 -12.20 2.58 8.30
CA HIS A 96 -13.17 1.49 8.15
C HIS A 96 -14.54 1.87 8.75
N LYS A 97 -15.59 1.11 8.37
CA LYS A 97 -16.97 1.25 8.88
C LYS A 97 -17.37 0.14 9.86
N SER A 98 -16.57 -0.92 9.96
CA SER A 98 -16.91 -2.09 10.78
C SER A 98 -16.87 -1.77 12.27
N ALA A 99 -17.67 -2.48 13.09
CA ALA A 99 -17.61 -2.36 14.54
C ALA A 99 -16.22 -2.71 15.13
N ALA A 100 -15.50 -3.64 14.47
CA ALA A 100 -14.12 -3.98 14.82
C ALA A 100 -13.26 -4.04 13.56
N PHE A 101 -12.04 -3.51 13.64
CA PHE A 101 -11.06 -3.63 12.57
C PHE A 101 -10.36 -4.99 12.61
N LYS A 102 -10.10 -5.54 11.44
CA LYS A 102 -9.28 -6.75 11.28
C LYS A 102 -8.23 -6.49 10.20
N VAL A 103 -6.97 -6.79 10.51
CA VAL A 103 -5.90 -6.73 9.51
C VAL A 103 -6.16 -7.79 8.45
N SER A 104 -6.58 -7.35 7.28
CA SER A 104 -6.79 -8.25 6.13
C SER A 104 -5.46 -8.79 5.61
N ARG A 105 -5.50 -9.89 4.86
CA ARG A 105 -4.29 -10.41 4.19
C ARG A 105 -3.66 -9.38 3.26
N ALA A 106 -4.45 -8.56 2.59
CA ALA A 106 -3.96 -7.49 1.71
C ALA A 106 -3.21 -6.40 2.50
N TYR A 107 -3.74 -5.97 3.63
CA TYR A 107 -3.06 -5.00 4.51
C TYR A 107 -1.78 -5.57 5.12
N TRP A 108 -1.81 -6.85 5.54
CA TRP A 108 -0.62 -7.53 6.02
C TRP A 108 0.47 -7.57 4.94
N MET A 109 0.13 -7.94 3.70
CA MET A 109 1.08 -7.98 2.58
C MET A 109 1.66 -6.59 2.25
N GLN A 110 0.84 -5.55 2.26
CA GLN A 110 1.28 -4.16 2.10
C GLN A 110 2.30 -3.80 3.17
N ALA A 111 1.98 -4.04 4.43
CA ALA A 111 2.85 -3.77 5.57
C ALA A 111 4.20 -4.50 5.50
N GLN A 112 4.22 -5.77 5.02
CA GLN A 112 5.47 -6.51 4.80
C GLN A 112 6.40 -5.77 3.83
N VAL A 113 5.84 -5.23 2.74
CA VAL A 113 6.63 -4.52 1.72
C VAL A 113 7.14 -3.18 2.24
N GLU A 114 6.38 -2.48 3.05
CA GLU A 114 6.80 -1.22 3.68
C GLU A 114 7.91 -1.46 4.70
N MET A 115 7.80 -2.50 5.53
CA MET A 115 8.86 -2.92 6.46
C MET A 115 10.13 -3.35 5.70
N TYR A 116 10.01 -4.11 4.61
CA TYR A 116 11.14 -4.47 3.74
C TYR A 116 11.83 -3.23 3.14
N ALA A 117 11.04 -2.24 2.72
CA ALA A 117 11.59 -1.05 2.09
C ALA A 117 12.38 -0.17 3.07
N THR A 118 11.97 -0.13 4.34
CA THR A 118 12.45 0.78 5.38
C THR A 118 13.41 0.16 6.39
N GLY A 119 13.25 -1.14 6.68
CA GLY A 119 13.89 -1.81 7.81
C GLY A 119 13.26 -1.46 9.17
N LYS A 120 12.12 -0.77 9.20
CA LYS A 120 11.44 -0.34 10.42
C LYS A 120 10.31 -1.29 10.80
N ARG A 121 9.88 -1.25 12.07
CA ARG A 121 8.61 -1.87 12.51
C ARG A 121 7.44 -1.16 11.87
N LEU A 122 6.26 -1.77 11.92
CA LEU A 122 5.03 -1.18 11.40
C LEU A 122 3.84 -1.51 12.31
N ARG A 123 3.01 -0.51 12.54
CA ARG A 123 1.65 -0.67 13.05
C ARG A 123 0.63 -0.09 12.07
N ILE A 124 -0.50 -0.76 11.94
CA ILE A 124 -1.68 -0.19 11.29
C ILE A 124 -2.45 0.61 12.33
N VAL A 125 -2.74 1.86 12.00
CA VAL A 125 -3.58 2.77 12.79
C VAL A 125 -4.94 2.77 12.12
N ALA A 126 -5.89 2.06 12.71
CA ALA A 126 -7.24 1.96 12.17
C ALA A 126 -8.17 2.97 12.84
N TYR A 127 -8.95 3.68 12.04
CA TYR A 127 -9.93 4.66 12.50
C TYR A 127 -11.32 4.31 11.97
N ARG A 128 -12.29 4.16 12.89
CA ARG A 128 -13.68 3.86 12.53
C ARG A 128 -14.39 5.15 12.09
N LEU A 129 -14.82 5.18 10.82
CA LEU A 129 -15.65 6.25 10.28
C LEU A 129 -17.11 6.01 10.61
N GLU A 130 -17.81 7.08 10.94
CA GLU A 130 -19.25 7.17 11.12
C GLU A 130 -19.90 7.89 9.92
N PRO A 131 -21.22 7.78 9.72
CA PRO A 131 -21.90 8.43 8.60
C PRO A 131 -21.60 9.94 8.47
N GLU A 132 -21.52 10.64 9.60
CA GLU A 132 -21.29 12.07 9.67
C GLU A 132 -19.87 12.47 9.23
N ASP A 133 -18.90 11.55 9.27
CA ASP A 133 -17.54 11.79 8.79
C ASP A 133 -17.48 11.91 7.24
N TYR A 134 -18.47 11.36 6.54
CA TYR A 134 -18.60 11.51 5.08
C TYR A 134 -19.23 12.85 4.66
N GLU A 135 -19.96 13.47 5.59
CA GLU A 135 -20.60 14.77 5.37
C GLU A 135 -19.67 15.93 5.78
N ASN A 136 -18.82 15.70 6.80
CA ASN A 136 -17.89 16.69 7.31
C ASN A 136 -16.53 16.10 7.65
N TRP A 137 -15.56 16.29 6.77
CA TRP A 137 -14.18 15.80 6.94
C TRP A 137 -13.37 16.54 8.01
N PHE A 138 -13.92 17.62 8.60
CA PHE A 138 -13.25 18.42 9.63
C PHE A 138 -13.69 18.08 11.06
N ARG A 139 -14.50 17.04 11.27
CA ARG A 139 -14.85 16.58 12.62
C ARG A 139 -13.59 16.19 13.40
N GLU A 140 -13.56 16.50 14.68
CA GLU A 140 -12.43 16.14 15.55
C GLU A 140 -12.16 14.63 15.56
N ILE A 141 -10.89 14.26 15.71
CA ILE A 141 -10.50 12.85 15.84
C ILE A 141 -10.91 12.38 17.24
N ASP A 142 -11.75 11.37 17.26
CA ASP A 142 -12.21 10.72 18.48
C ASP A 142 -11.25 9.58 18.85
N PRO A 143 -10.54 9.66 20.00
CA PRO A 143 -9.60 8.62 20.41
C PRO A 143 -10.25 7.24 20.62
N ASP A 144 -11.53 7.18 20.99
CA ASP A 144 -12.25 5.92 21.22
C ASP A 144 -12.53 5.14 19.92
N ARG A 145 -12.36 5.81 18.77
CA ARG A 145 -12.51 5.21 17.44
C ARG A 145 -11.18 4.76 16.83
N LEU A 146 -10.05 5.00 17.51
CA LEU A 146 -8.72 4.55 17.10
C LEU A 146 -8.41 3.16 17.64
N SER A 147 -7.76 2.37 16.80
CA SER A 147 -7.16 1.11 17.25
C SER A 147 -5.80 0.89 16.57
N TYR A 148 -4.89 0.20 17.27
CA TYR A 148 -3.51 0.01 16.86
C TYR A 148 -3.23 -1.48 16.68
N HIS A 149 -2.71 -1.85 15.52
CA HIS A 149 -2.49 -3.23 15.13
C HIS A 149 -1.03 -3.41 14.66
N PRO A 150 -0.11 -3.79 15.58
CA PRO A 150 1.27 -4.09 15.21
C PRO A 150 1.32 -5.25 14.23
N VAL A 151 2.16 -5.14 13.20
CA VAL A 151 2.35 -6.20 12.20
C VAL A 151 3.74 -6.81 12.39
N LYS A 152 3.79 -8.14 12.57
CA LYS A 152 5.05 -8.85 12.63
C LYS A 152 5.65 -8.99 11.23
N TYR A 153 6.93 -8.65 11.07
CA TYR A 153 7.67 -8.84 9.84
C TYR A 153 7.96 -10.30 9.57
N ASP A 154 7.76 -10.72 8.34
CA ASP A 154 8.00 -12.06 7.82
C ASP A 154 9.05 -12.01 6.70
N PRO A 155 10.34 -12.12 7.03
CA PRO A 155 11.41 -12.04 6.04
C PRO A 155 11.39 -13.22 5.06
N GLU A 156 10.92 -14.41 5.48
CA GLU A 156 10.86 -15.59 4.63
C GLU A 156 9.80 -15.39 3.53
N TRP A 157 8.63 -14.88 3.89
CA TRP A 157 7.60 -14.55 2.91
C TRP A 157 8.08 -13.48 1.91
N ILE A 158 8.81 -12.46 2.36
CA ILE A 158 9.40 -11.45 1.47
C ILE A 158 10.39 -12.11 0.51
N GLU A 159 11.35 -12.89 1.02
CA GLU A 159 12.44 -13.43 0.21
C GLU A 159 11.98 -14.53 -0.76
N TYR A 160 11.12 -15.44 -0.30
CA TYR A 160 10.77 -16.63 -1.09
C TYR A 160 9.46 -16.48 -1.87
N GLU A 161 8.55 -15.60 -1.47
CA GLU A 161 7.26 -15.46 -2.13
C GLU A 161 7.14 -14.14 -2.93
N TYR A 162 7.45 -13.01 -2.29
CA TYR A 162 7.22 -11.71 -2.89
C TYR A 162 8.33 -11.29 -3.88
N LEU A 163 9.59 -11.33 -3.46
CA LEU A 163 10.71 -10.83 -4.28
C LEU A 163 10.89 -11.59 -5.59
N PRO A 164 10.74 -12.91 -5.69
CA PRO A 164 10.83 -13.60 -6.98
C PRO A 164 9.81 -13.07 -7.99
N ARG A 165 8.57 -12.87 -7.55
CA ARG A 165 7.50 -12.31 -8.39
C ARG A 165 7.81 -10.87 -8.80
N LEU A 166 8.18 -10.02 -7.85
CA LEU A 166 8.51 -8.63 -8.12
C LEU A 166 9.69 -8.47 -9.07
N ARG A 167 10.77 -9.25 -8.87
CA ARG A 167 11.95 -9.25 -9.75
C ARG A 167 11.58 -9.61 -11.19
N TYR A 168 10.73 -10.64 -11.36
CA TYR A 168 10.24 -11.04 -12.67
C TYR A 168 9.36 -9.97 -13.31
N LEU A 169 8.39 -9.43 -12.57
CA LEU A 169 7.52 -8.35 -13.05
C LEU A 169 8.33 -7.10 -13.42
N ALA A 170 9.33 -6.73 -12.61
CA ALA A 170 10.21 -5.60 -12.93
C ALA A 170 11.01 -5.80 -14.22
N ARG A 171 11.42 -7.03 -14.53
CA ARG A 171 12.05 -7.38 -15.83
C ARG A 171 11.07 -7.24 -16.98
N CYS A 172 9.85 -7.77 -16.83
CA CYS A 172 8.80 -7.67 -17.85
C CYS A 172 8.43 -6.20 -18.11
N LEU A 173 8.32 -5.40 -17.05
CA LEU A 173 7.98 -3.99 -17.14
C LEU A 173 9.04 -3.20 -17.93
N ARG A 174 10.33 -3.41 -17.65
CA ARG A 174 11.42 -2.79 -18.42
C ARG A 174 11.43 -3.17 -19.89
N LYS A 175 10.93 -4.37 -20.22
CA LYS A 175 10.84 -4.85 -21.62
C LYS A 175 9.53 -4.47 -22.31
N GLY A 176 8.56 -3.91 -21.58
CA GLY A 176 7.22 -3.61 -22.11
C GLY A 176 6.41 -4.86 -22.49
N VAL A 177 6.70 -6.03 -21.88
CA VAL A 177 6.04 -7.30 -22.24
C VAL A 177 5.08 -7.77 -21.16
N MET A 178 4.02 -8.46 -21.57
CA MET A 178 3.08 -9.08 -20.63
C MET A 178 3.75 -10.22 -19.86
N PRO A 179 3.67 -10.26 -18.51
CA PRO A 179 4.22 -11.37 -17.74
C PRO A 179 3.37 -12.63 -17.91
N VAL A 180 4.04 -13.77 -17.80
CA VAL A 180 3.40 -15.10 -17.81
C VAL A 180 3.31 -15.61 -16.38
N ASP A 181 2.11 -16.04 -15.97
CA ASP A 181 1.88 -16.57 -14.62
C ASP A 181 2.74 -17.83 -14.38
N GLY A 182 3.35 -17.93 -13.19
CA GLY A 182 4.24 -19.03 -12.83
C GLY A 182 5.65 -18.98 -13.43
N ALA A 183 5.94 -18.09 -14.39
CA ALA A 183 7.28 -18.04 -15.01
C ALA A 183 8.38 -17.48 -14.07
N TYR A 184 8.01 -16.83 -12.96
CA TYR A 184 8.93 -16.37 -11.92
C TYR A 184 9.63 -17.54 -11.18
N ILE A 185 9.01 -18.73 -11.13
CA ILE A 185 9.56 -19.93 -10.49
C ILE A 185 10.78 -20.46 -11.26
N ARG A 186 10.83 -20.25 -12.59
CA ARG A 186 11.89 -20.76 -13.49
C ARG A 186 13.06 -19.78 -13.64
N ALA A 187 12.99 -18.63 -13.03
CA ALA A 187 13.91 -17.52 -13.25
C ALA A 187 14.86 -17.26 -12.05
N GLY A 188 14.86 -18.18 -11.07
CA GLY A 188 15.75 -18.20 -9.91
C GLY A 188 17.04 -18.95 -10.18
#